data_8d4b10504c744d75b2ec0c697b97383f
#
_entry.id   8d4b10504c744d75b2ec0c697b97383f
#
_cell.length_a   1.000
_cell.length_b   1.000
_cell.length_c   1.000
_cell.angle_alpha   90.00
_cell.angle_beta   90.00
_cell.angle_gamma   90.00
#
_symmetry.space_group_name_H-M   'P 1'
#
loop_
_entity.id
_entity.type
_entity.pdbx_description
1 polymer ?
#
loop_
_entity_poly.entity_id
_entity_poly.type
_entity_poly.pdbx_seq_one_letter_code
_entity_poly.pdbx_strand_id
1 'polypeptide(L)'
;MGTGANLRQLMASGTVVAPFVFDGVQAKLAEAAGFAAVYMSGFGTAASFGLADMGLIGLGEMSANAARIAAAVSVPVIADADTGYGDETNIARTVAVYERAGVAALHIEDQDWPKRCGFLEGKRVIPAQEMVLKVCAAVAARTDPELVIIARSDALQPNGWDDAIARLRAYREAGADVVFMDGLKTKEQVERAARDLAGVPQLLNSWLLTPAEARDLGFAIYIHLGVMLRHFSDFRRSLEELRESGSVHLPAEDLSVKPITRLLSGE
;
A
#
# COMPACT_ATOMS: atom_id res chain seq x y z
N MET A 1 -16.93 -6.20 -14.04
CA MET A 1 -15.52 -6.64 -14.11
C MET A 1 -15.05 -6.75 -12.68
N GLY A 2 -14.32 -7.79 -12.28
CA GLY A 2 -13.80 -7.92 -10.92
C GLY A 2 -12.80 -6.81 -10.60
N THR A 3 -12.61 -6.48 -9.32
CA THR A 3 -11.70 -5.39 -8.89
C THR A 3 -10.26 -5.64 -9.33
N GLY A 4 -9.77 -6.90 -9.29
CA GLY A 4 -8.44 -7.29 -9.77
C GLY A 4 -8.28 -7.08 -11.28
N ALA A 5 -9.25 -7.50 -12.09
CA ALA A 5 -9.25 -7.27 -13.54
C ALA A 5 -9.21 -5.77 -13.90
N ASN A 6 -9.93 -4.94 -13.13
CA ASN A 6 -9.89 -3.49 -13.31
C ASN A 6 -8.48 -2.94 -13.01
N LEU A 7 -7.85 -3.36 -11.90
CA LEU A 7 -6.48 -2.93 -11.59
C LEU A 7 -5.48 -3.34 -12.69
N ARG A 8 -5.57 -4.58 -13.21
CA ARG A 8 -4.72 -5.04 -14.31
C ARG A 8 -4.90 -4.21 -15.58
N GLN A 9 -6.14 -3.86 -15.90
CA GLN A 9 -6.45 -2.99 -17.04
C GLN A 9 -5.86 -1.58 -16.86
N LEU A 10 -5.98 -1.01 -15.66
CA LEU A 10 -5.38 0.29 -15.34
C LEU A 10 -3.85 0.24 -15.48
N MET A 11 -3.18 -0.78 -14.94
CA MET A 11 -1.73 -0.99 -15.07
C MET A 11 -1.30 -1.14 -16.53
N ALA A 12 -2.08 -1.84 -17.35
CA ALA A 12 -1.80 -1.99 -18.78
C ALA A 12 -1.96 -0.67 -19.56
N SER A 13 -2.78 0.26 -19.05
CA SER A 13 -3.02 1.58 -19.65
C SER A 13 -2.00 2.64 -19.22
N GLY A 14 -1.20 2.37 -18.17
CA GLY A 14 -0.20 3.29 -17.65
C GLY A 14 0.02 3.14 -16.14
N THR A 15 0.65 4.14 -15.54
CA THR A 15 0.92 4.15 -14.09
C THR A 15 -0.35 4.42 -13.29
N VAL A 16 -0.71 3.50 -12.40
CA VAL A 16 -1.83 3.65 -11.46
C VAL A 16 -1.38 4.47 -10.27
N VAL A 17 -1.96 5.64 -10.08
CA VAL A 17 -1.72 6.48 -8.91
C VAL A 17 -2.72 6.13 -7.82
N ALA A 18 -2.25 5.60 -6.68
CA ALA A 18 -3.07 5.19 -5.56
C ALA A 18 -2.65 5.93 -4.27
N PRO A 19 -3.42 6.93 -3.81
CA PRO A 19 -3.13 7.62 -2.55
C PRO A 19 -3.30 6.67 -1.36
N PHE A 20 -2.52 6.94 -0.31
CA PHE A 20 -2.63 6.21 0.96
C PHE A 20 -3.95 6.56 1.65
N VAL A 21 -4.66 5.53 2.08
CA VAL A 21 -5.87 5.62 2.91
C VAL A 21 -5.78 4.60 4.05
N PHE A 22 -6.50 4.83 5.14
CA PHE A 22 -6.62 3.87 6.24
C PHE A 22 -8.05 3.74 6.79
N ASP A 23 -9.02 4.41 6.16
CA ASP A 23 -10.45 4.27 6.48
C ASP A 23 -11.34 4.50 5.25
N GLY A 24 -12.63 4.23 5.41
CA GLY A 24 -13.61 4.38 4.33
C GLY A 24 -13.89 5.83 3.92
N VAL A 25 -13.73 6.80 4.82
CA VAL A 25 -13.93 8.23 4.49
C VAL A 25 -12.83 8.71 3.56
N GLN A 26 -11.58 8.41 3.90
CA GLN A 26 -10.44 8.77 3.06
C GLN A 26 -10.50 8.09 1.69
N ALA A 27 -10.94 6.81 1.66
CA ALA A 27 -11.11 6.09 0.40
C ALA A 27 -12.18 6.75 -0.50
N LYS A 28 -13.34 7.12 0.06
CA LYS A 28 -14.39 7.85 -0.69
C LYS A 28 -13.92 9.22 -1.15
N LEU A 29 -13.16 9.96 -0.33
CA LEU A 29 -12.59 11.24 -0.72
C LEU A 29 -11.58 11.09 -1.87
N ALA A 30 -10.77 10.04 -1.86
CA ALA A 30 -9.84 9.75 -2.95
C ALA A 30 -10.58 9.38 -4.25
N GLU A 31 -11.62 8.54 -4.17
CA GLU A 31 -12.46 8.20 -5.32
C GLU A 31 -13.17 9.44 -5.88
N ALA A 32 -13.76 10.28 -5.02
CA ALA A 32 -14.41 11.53 -5.42
C ALA A 32 -13.43 12.55 -6.03
N ALA A 33 -12.17 12.52 -5.61
CA ALA A 33 -11.11 13.32 -6.22
C ALA A 33 -10.63 12.79 -7.59
N GLY A 34 -11.19 11.66 -8.06
CA GLY A 34 -10.90 11.08 -9.37
C GLY A 34 -9.73 10.09 -9.42
N PHE A 35 -9.24 9.62 -8.27
CA PHE A 35 -8.23 8.57 -8.26
C PHE A 35 -8.84 7.22 -8.67
N ALA A 36 -8.17 6.53 -9.60
CA ALA A 36 -8.64 5.27 -10.16
C ALA A 36 -8.35 4.05 -9.28
N ALA A 37 -7.60 4.19 -8.21
CA ALA A 37 -7.30 3.17 -7.20
C ALA A 37 -6.93 3.84 -5.87
N VAL A 38 -7.00 3.08 -4.77
CA VAL A 38 -6.53 3.51 -3.44
C VAL A 38 -5.61 2.46 -2.83
N TYR A 39 -4.71 2.90 -1.94
CA TYR A 39 -3.79 2.01 -1.23
C TYR A 39 -4.08 2.02 0.27
N MET A 40 -4.50 0.87 0.81
CA MET A 40 -4.69 0.68 2.25
C MET A 40 -3.34 0.48 2.94
N SER A 41 -2.98 1.44 3.78
CA SER A 41 -1.70 1.46 4.50
C SER A 41 -1.75 0.67 5.80
N GLY A 42 -0.77 -0.24 6.01
CA GLY A 42 -0.55 -0.89 7.30
C GLY A 42 -0.19 0.09 8.40
N PHE A 43 0.70 1.06 8.10
CA PHE A 43 1.04 2.15 9.03
C PHE A 43 -0.21 2.95 9.42
N GLY A 44 -1.03 3.38 8.46
CA GLY A 44 -2.25 4.14 8.75
C GLY A 44 -3.26 3.31 9.53
N THR A 45 -3.39 2.02 9.20
CA THR A 45 -4.26 1.10 9.95
C THR A 45 -3.80 0.94 11.39
N ALA A 46 -2.52 0.68 11.66
CA ALA A 46 -1.98 0.61 13.02
C ALA A 46 -2.18 1.93 13.79
N ALA A 47 -1.92 3.06 13.13
CA ALA A 47 -2.12 4.39 13.72
C ALA A 47 -3.59 4.65 14.12
N SER A 48 -4.56 4.13 13.36
CA SER A 48 -5.99 4.25 13.69
C SER A 48 -6.38 3.52 14.99
N PHE A 49 -5.59 2.53 15.40
CA PHE A 49 -5.69 1.86 16.70
C PHE A 49 -4.85 2.54 17.81
N GLY A 50 -4.16 3.63 17.51
CA GLY A 50 -3.22 4.28 18.44
C GLY A 50 -1.93 3.48 18.65
N LEU A 51 -1.58 2.59 17.73
CA LEU A 51 -0.43 1.70 17.81
C LEU A 51 0.65 2.10 16.81
N ALA A 52 1.90 1.86 17.18
CA ALA A 52 3.03 1.99 16.26
C ALA A 52 3.00 0.83 15.23
N ASP A 53 3.45 1.11 14.01
CA ASP A 53 3.56 0.12 12.94
C ASP A 53 4.80 -0.78 13.15
N MET A 54 4.66 -1.74 14.04
CA MET A 54 5.71 -2.66 14.50
C MET A 54 5.19 -4.11 14.66
N GLY A 55 4.26 -4.52 13.82
CA GLY A 55 3.66 -5.85 13.89
C GLY A 55 2.73 -6.05 15.10
N LEU A 56 2.12 -4.97 15.62
CA LEU A 56 1.23 -5.02 16.78
C LEU A 56 -0.21 -5.37 16.43
N ILE A 57 -0.61 -5.17 15.18
CA ILE A 57 -1.92 -5.60 14.64
C ILE A 57 -1.71 -6.81 13.74
N GLY A 58 -2.70 -7.66 13.67
CA GLY A 58 -2.61 -8.94 12.95
C GLY A 58 -3.55 -9.03 11.76
N LEU A 59 -3.64 -10.24 11.18
CA LEU A 59 -4.49 -10.55 10.03
C LEU A 59 -5.94 -10.11 10.24
N GLY A 60 -6.49 -10.27 11.46
CA GLY A 60 -7.89 -9.96 11.74
C GLY A 60 -8.20 -8.48 11.57
N GLU A 61 -7.42 -7.61 12.21
CA GLU A 61 -7.59 -6.16 12.18
C GLU A 61 -7.32 -5.61 10.76
N MET A 62 -6.24 -6.06 10.14
CA MET A 62 -5.86 -5.62 8.81
C MET A 62 -6.89 -6.00 7.75
N SER A 63 -7.32 -7.26 7.73
CA SER A 63 -8.32 -7.73 6.74
C SER A 63 -9.71 -7.13 6.97
N ALA A 64 -10.11 -6.90 8.23
CA ALA A 64 -11.35 -6.22 8.54
C ALA A 64 -11.33 -4.76 8.04
N ASN A 65 -10.19 -4.08 8.14
CA ASN A 65 -10.02 -2.74 7.57
C ASN A 65 -10.04 -2.77 6.04
N ALA A 66 -9.36 -3.74 5.42
CA ALA A 66 -9.39 -3.93 3.97
C ALA A 66 -10.83 -4.12 3.45
N ALA A 67 -11.62 -4.95 4.12
CA ALA A 67 -13.02 -5.18 3.77
C ALA A 67 -13.87 -3.90 3.90
N ARG A 68 -13.67 -3.11 4.95
CA ARG A 68 -14.39 -1.82 5.12
C ARG A 68 -14.06 -0.83 4.02
N ILE A 69 -12.78 -0.71 3.67
CA ILE A 69 -12.33 0.18 2.59
C ILE A 69 -12.85 -0.31 1.24
N ALA A 70 -12.73 -1.62 0.94
CA ALA A 70 -13.21 -2.18 -0.32
C ALA A 70 -14.74 -2.04 -0.48
N ALA A 71 -15.50 -2.17 0.61
CA ALA A 71 -16.95 -1.95 0.59
C ALA A 71 -17.36 -0.46 0.44
N ALA A 72 -16.45 0.47 0.74
CA ALA A 72 -16.75 1.90 0.69
C ALA A 72 -16.60 2.51 -0.71
N VAL A 73 -15.82 1.91 -1.61
CA VAL A 73 -15.47 2.45 -2.93
C VAL A 73 -15.71 1.46 -4.06
N SER A 74 -15.82 1.96 -5.27
CA SER A 74 -15.93 1.15 -6.50
C SER A 74 -14.57 0.94 -7.18
N VAL A 75 -13.59 1.78 -6.85
CA VAL A 75 -12.23 1.69 -7.40
C VAL A 75 -11.43 0.55 -6.76
N PRO A 76 -10.45 -0.04 -7.46
CA PRO A 76 -9.55 -1.05 -6.91
C PRO A 76 -8.85 -0.63 -5.63
N VAL A 77 -8.83 -1.53 -4.65
CA VAL A 77 -8.07 -1.37 -3.40
C VAL A 77 -6.83 -2.23 -3.43
N ILE A 78 -5.67 -1.62 -3.27
CA ILE A 78 -4.37 -2.28 -3.09
C ILE A 78 -4.12 -2.33 -1.58
N ALA A 79 -3.94 -3.49 -0.98
CA ALA A 79 -3.87 -3.64 0.47
C ALA A 79 -2.49 -4.08 0.96
N ASP A 80 -2.06 -3.48 2.07
CA ASP A 80 -0.92 -3.95 2.85
C ASP A 80 -1.30 -5.24 3.60
N ALA A 81 -0.48 -6.29 3.51
CA ALA A 81 -0.64 -7.54 4.24
C ALA A 81 0.60 -7.88 5.06
N ASP A 82 1.41 -6.88 5.41
CA ASP A 82 2.63 -7.04 6.22
C ASP A 82 3.51 -8.19 5.68
N THR A 83 3.99 -9.07 6.56
CA THR A 83 4.79 -10.26 6.17
C THR A 83 3.93 -11.46 5.75
N GLY A 84 2.60 -11.29 5.67
CA GLY A 84 1.63 -12.36 5.42
C GLY A 84 1.24 -13.17 6.65
N TYR A 85 1.64 -12.72 7.84
CA TYR A 85 1.25 -13.24 9.18
C TYR A 85 1.68 -14.67 9.45
N GLY A 86 2.85 -15.08 8.94
CA GLY A 86 3.46 -16.38 9.22
C GLY A 86 4.23 -16.96 8.03
N ASP A 87 4.28 -18.28 7.96
CA ASP A 87 4.93 -19.03 6.89
C ASP A 87 4.03 -19.22 5.65
N GLU A 88 4.43 -20.06 4.70
CA GLU A 88 3.69 -20.35 3.47
C GLU A 88 2.26 -20.88 3.74
N THR A 89 2.04 -21.60 4.84
CA THR A 89 0.72 -22.11 5.24
C THR A 89 -0.20 -20.95 5.64
N ASN A 90 0.33 -20.00 6.40
CA ASN A 90 -0.38 -18.80 6.82
C ASN A 90 -0.69 -17.88 5.64
N ILE A 91 0.23 -17.76 4.68
CA ILE A 91 0.05 -16.99 3.45
C ILE A 91 -1.19 -17.44 2.68
N ALA A 92 -1.41 -18.74 2.52
CA ALA A 92 -2.60 -19.25 1.84
C ALA A 92 -3.90 -18.76 2.50
N ARG A 93 -3.94 -18.76 3.84
CA ARG A 93 -5.07 -18.20 4.60
C ARG A 93 -5.18 -16.69 4.41
N THR A 94 -4.07 -15.98 4.43
CA THR A 94 -4.03 -14.52 4.27
C THR A 94 -4.62 -14.13 2.92
N VAL A 95 -4.16 -14.73 1.83
CA VAL A 95 -4.69 -14.48 0.48
C VAL A 95 -6.19 -14.73 0.42
N ALA A 96 -6.66 -15.87 0.91
CA ALA A 96 -8.09 -16.21 0.91
C ALA A 96 -8.93 -15.22 1.74
N VAL A 97 -8.39 -14.65 2.82
CA VAL A 97 -9.09 -13.64 3.64
C VAL A 97 -9.14 -12.30 2.92
N TYR A 98 -8.04 -11.84 2.32
CA TYR A 98 -7.99 -10.58 1.58
C TYR A 98 -8.80 -10.64 0.28
N GLU A 99 -8.82 -11.78 -0.41
CA GLU A 99 -9.67 -12.00 -1.58
C GLU A 99 -11.16 -11.86 -1.22
N ARG A 100 -11.59 -12.47 -0.12
CA ARG A 100 -12.95 -12.29 0.41
C ARG A 100 -13.25 -10.88 0.89
N ALA A 101 -12.24 -10.14 1.33
CA ALA A 101 -12.38 -8.72 1.67
C ALA A 101 -12.63 -7.84 0.44
N GLY A 102 -12.47 -8.37 -0.79
CA GLY A 102 -12.77 -7.68 -2.04
C GLY A 102 -11.65 -6.77 -2.53
N VAL A 103 -10.40 -6.95 -2.07
CA VAL A 103 -9.27 -6.18 -2.56
C VAL A 103 -8.88 -6.61 -3.97
N ALA A 104 -8.32 -5.69 -4.75
CA ALA A 104 -7.80 -5.94 -6.10
C ALA A 104 -6.36 -6.46 -6.08
N ALA A 105 -5.61 -6.10 -5.05
CA ALA A 105 -4.23 -6.51 -4.85
C ALA A 105 -3.89 -6.59 -3.36
N LEU A 106 -2.92 -7.42 -3.03
CA LEU A 106 -2.25 -7.37 -1.73
C LEU A 106 -0.74 -7.43 -1.92
N HIS A 107 0.01 -6.75 -1.05
CA HIS A 107 1.45 -6.94 -0.99
C HIS A 107 1.87 -7.65 0.29
N ILE A 108 2.93 -8.46 0.16
CA ILE A 108 3.59 -9.18 1.23
C ILE A 108 5.06 -8.78 1.20
N GLU A 109 5.67 -8.57 2.37
CA GLU A 109 7.06 -8.16 2.50
C GLU A 109 7.96 -9.24 3.11
N ASP A 110 9.25 -9.18 2.78
CA ASP A 110 10.26 -10.12 3.23
C ASP A 110 10.90 -9.78 4.60
N GLN A 111 10.26 -8.92 5.40
CA GLN A 111 10.76 -8.65 6.74
C GLN A 111 10.63 -9.86 7.67
N ASP A 112 11.60 -9.99 8.59
CA ASP A 112 11.52 -10.89 9.74
C ASP A 112 10.51 -10.35 10.76
N TRP A 113 9.74 -11.23 11.37
CA TRP A 113 8.74 -10.85 12.38
C TRP A 113 9.38 -10.64 13.78
N PRO A 114 8.98 -9.65 14.56
CA PRO A 114 8.01 -8.60 14.23
C PRO A 114 8.58 -7.56 13.26
N LYS A 115 7.80 -7.23 12.25
CA LYS A 115 8.20 -6.25 11.22
C LYS A 115 8.29 -4.83 11.78
N ARG A 116 8.87 -3.93 11.01
CA ARG A 116 8.92 -2.48 11.29
C ARG A 116 8.42 -1.71 10.09
N CYS A 117 7.86 -0.53 10.33
CA CYS A 117 7.51 0.40 9.26
C CYS A 117 8.72 0.62 8.32
N GLY A 118 8.50 0.61 7.02
CA GLY A 118 9.54 0.75 5.99
C GLY A 118 10.44 1.97 6.15
N PHE A 119 9.93 3.04 6.79
CA PHE A 119 10.68 4.27 7.07
C PHE A 119 11.55 4.20 8.33
N LEU A 120 11.42 3.16 9.16
CA LEU A 120 12.22 2.98 10.37
C LEU A 120 13.50 2.20 10.08
N GLU A 121 14.50 2.44 10.92
CA GLU A 121 15.77 1.70 10.88
C GLU A 121 15.70 0.38 11.66
N GLY A 122 16.71 -0.49 11.43
CA GLY A 122 16.84 -1.76 12.13
C GLY A 122 15.89 -2.85 11.60
N LYS A 123 15.46 -2.73 10.35
CA LYS A 123 14.76 -3.81 9.64
C LYS A 123 15.67 -5.03 9.49
N ARG A 124 15.08 -6.21 9.52
CA ARG A 124 15.71 -7.48 9.20
C ARG A 124 14.85 -8.18 8.17
N VAL A 125 15.46 -8.95 7.30
CA VAL A 125 14.74 -9.70 6.26
C VAL A 125 14.99 -11.19 6.44
N ILE A 126 13.98 -12.00 6.12
CA ILE A 126 14.10 -13.46 6.06
C ILE A 126 14.98 -13.89 4.90
N PRO A 127 15.49 -15.11 4.86
CA PRO A 127 16.18 -15.68 3.70
C PRO A 127 15.34 -15.52 2.43
N ALA A 128 15.97 -15.14 1.31
CA ALA A 128 15.26 -14.92 0.03
C ALA A 128 14.42 -16.14 -0.39
N GLN A 129 14.94 -17.35 -0.16
CA GLN A 129 14.25 -18.59 -0.50
C GLN A 129 12.94 -18.79 0.30
N GLU A 130 12.91 -18.37 1.56
CA GLU A 130 11.66 -18.42 2.35
C GLU A 130 10.61 -17.47 1.79
N MET A 131 11.01 -16.26 1.37
CA MET A 131 10.07 -15.35 0.72
C MET A 131 9.61 -15.87 -0.65
N VAL A 132 10.48 -16.53 -1.41
CA VAL A 132 10.10 -17.21 -2.66
C VAL A 132 9.00 -18.23 -2.40
N LEU A 133 9.12 -19.05 -1.36
CA LEU A 133 8.07 -20.01 -0.97
C LEU A 133 6.76 -19.31 -0.59
N LYS A 134 6.82 -18.20 0.15
CA LYS A 134 5.65 -17.38 0.47
C LYS A 134 4.97 -16.82 -0.79
N VAL A 135 5.75 -16.30 -1.75
CA VAL A 135 5.20 -15.81 -3.02
C VAL A 135 4.54 -16.93 -3.82
N CYS A 136 5.19 -18.09 -3.95
CA CYS A 136 4.60 -19.27 -4.58
C CYS A 136 3.27 -19.68 -3.93
N ALA A 137 3.25 -19.71 -2.60
CA ALA A 137 2.04 -20.04 -1.82
C ALA A 137 0.92 -19.00 -2.05
N ALA A 138 1.26 -17.70 -2.09
CA ALA A 138 0.30 -16.64 -2.38
C ALA A 138 -0.32 -16.77 -3.77
N VAL A 139 0.51 -17.03 -4.78
CA VAL A 139 0.06 -17.22 -6.17
C VAL A 139 -0.82 -18.46 -6.31
N ALA A 140 -0.46 -19.56 -5.65
CA ALA A 140 -1.22 -20.81 -5.67
C ALA A 140 -2.55 -20.72 -4.91
N ALA A 141 -2.63 -19.88 -3.87
CA ALA A 141 -3.78 -19.79 -2.98
C ALA A 141 -4.91 -18.90 -3.53
N ARG A 142 -4.61 -17.98 -4.48
CA ARG A 142 -5.65 -17.10 -5.06
C ARG A 142 -6.65 -17.94 -5.87
N THR A 143 -7.94 -17.70 -5.66
CA THR A 143 -9.02 -18.35 -6.42
C THR A 143 -9.47 -17.49 -7.60
N ASP A 144 -9.37 -16.16 -7.48
CA ASP A 144 -9.51 -15.21 -8.59
C ASP A 144 -8.13 -15.00 -9.26
N PRO A 145 -7.90 -15.47 -10.50
CA PRO A 145 -6.63 -15.28 -11.19
C PRO A 145 -6.29 -13.80 -11.43
N GLU A 146 -7.28 -12.92 -11.35
CA GLU A 146 -7.10 -11.49 -11.52
C GLU A 146 -6.60 -10.77 -10.27
N LEU A 147 -6.68 -11.38 -9.08
CA LEU A 147 -6.09 -10.83 -7.86
C LEU A 147 -4.59 -10.62 -8.04
N VAL A 148 -4.11 -9.40 -7.81
CA VAL A 148 -2.71 -9.03 -8.04
C VAL A 148 -1.89 -9.32 -6.77
N ILE A 149 -0.86 -10.14 -6.89
CA ILE A 149 0.12 -10.42 -5.83
C ILE A 149 1.34 -9.54 -6.02
N ILE A 150 1.62 -8.70 -5.01
CA ILE A 150 2.76 -7.78 -5.00
C ILE A 150 3.78 -8.30 -3.99
N ALA A 151 5.01 -8.55 -4.42
CA ALA A 151 6.10 -8.96 -3.54
C ALA A 151 7.00 -7.77 -3.22
N ARG A 152 7.06 -7.40 -1.93
CA ARG A 152 7.88 -6.30 -1.43
C ARG A 152 9.18 -6.83 -0.84
N SER A 153 10.29 -6.13 -1.10
CA SER A 153 11.54 -6.36 -0.41
C SER A 153 11.99 -5.14 0.37
N ASP A 154 12.30 -5.35 1.64
CA ASP A 154 12.89 -4.40 2.56
C ASP A 154 14.42 -4.59 2.69
N ALA A 155 15.02 -5.41 1.85
CA ALA A 155 16.44 -5.78 1.91
C ALA A 155 17.41 -4.64 1.57
N LEU A 156 16.94 -3.57 0.94
CA LEU A 156 17.79 -2.45 0.54
C LEU A 156 18.58 -1.86 1.71
N GLN A 157 17.94 -1.68 2.87
CA GLN A 157 18.59 -1.11 4.05
C GLN A 157 19.53 -2.09 4.74
N PRO A 158 19.13 -3.33 5.12
CA PRO A 158 20.01 -4.24 5.83
C PRO A 158 21.06 -4.92 4.96
N ASN A 159 20.77 -5.23 3.70
CA ASN A 159 21.59 -6.09 2.85
C ASN A 159 22.19 -5.37 1.63
N GLY A 160 21.68 -4.17 1.31
CA GLY A 160 22.17 -3.36 0.19
C GLY A 160 21.48 -3.65 -1.15
N TRP A 161 21.95 -2.94 -2.17
CA TRP A 161 21.30 -2.84 -3.47
C TRP A 161 21.22 -4.17 -4.22
N ASP A 162 22.35 -4.88 -4.31
CA ASP A 162 22.46 -6.07 -5.16
C ASP A 162 21.59 -7.22 -4.62
N ASP A 163 21.52 -7.39 -3.29
CA ASP A 163 20.62 -8.38 -2.67
C ASP A 163 19.14 -8.00 -2.89
N ALA A 164 18.79 -6.72 -2.73
CA ALA A 164 17.43 -6.27 -2.98
C ALA A 164 16.96 -6.54 -4.43
N ILE A 165 17.83 -6.24 -5.41
CA ILE A 165 17.53 -6.53 -6.83
C ILE A 165 17.41 -8.03 -7.09
N ALA A 166 18.33 -8.83 -6.56
CA ALA A 166 18.32 -10.29 -6.74
C ALA A 166 17.02 -10.90 -6.17
N ARG A 167 16.59 -10.45 -4.98
CA ARG A 167 15.33 -10.87 -4.34
C ARG A 167 14.13 -10.53 -5.20
N LEU A 168 13.99 -9.28 -5.63
CA LEU A 168 12.83 -8.85 -6.43
C LEU A 168 12.71 -9.59 -7.76
N ARG A 169 13.83 -9.91 -8.40
CA ARG A 169 13.83 -10.79 -9.58
C ARG A 169 13.36 -12.19 -9.25
N ALA A 170 13.88 -12.79 -8.18
CA ALA A 170 13.45 -14.12 -7.73
C ALA A 170 11.96 -14.15 -7.35
N TYR A 171 11.45 -13.09 -6.72
CA TYR A 171 10.02 -12.98 -6.38
C TYR A 171 9.15 -12.86 -7.64
N ARG A 172 9.62 -12.14 -8.66
CA ARG A 172 8.96 -12.10 -9.97
C ARG A 172 8.94 -13.47 -10.63
N GLU A 173 10.04 -14.19 -10.63
CA GLU A 173 10.16 -15.56 -11.14
C GLU A 173 9.26 -16.54 -10.38
N ALA A 174 9.07 -16.34 -9.08
CA ALA A 174 8.14 -17.10 -8.24
C ALA A 174 6.65 -16.82 -8.56
N GLY A 175 6.35 -15.86 -9.43
CA GLY A 175 5.01 -15.57 -9.91
C GLY A 175 4.35 -14.31 -9.34
N ALA A 176 5.06 -13.46 -8.58
CA ALA A 176 4.55 -12.16 -8.18
C ALA A 176 4.18 -11.33 -9.43
N ASP A 177 3.01 -10.71 -9.43
CA ASP A 177 2.55 -9.89 -10.55
C ASP A 177 3.31 -8.56 -10.63
N VAL A 178 3.62 -7.99 -9.46
CA VAL A 178 4.33 -6.71 -9.29
C VAL A 178 5.38 -6.89 -8.21
N VAL A 179 6.52 -6.21 -8.34
CA VAL A 179 7.54 -6.15 -7.30
C VAL A 179 7.60 -4.76 -6.68
N PHE A 180 8.04 -4.68 -5.42
CA PHE A 180 8.11 -3.42 -4.70
C PHE A 180 9.42 -3.35 -3.90
N MET A 181 10.32 -2.44 -4.27
CA MET A 181 11.51 -2.10 -3.49
C MET A 181 11.18 -1.00 -2.50
N ASP A 182 11.19 -1.30 -1.20
CA ASP A 182 11.02 -0.29 -0.16
C ASP A 182 12.34 0.39 0.22
N GLY A 183 12.25 1.62 0.73
CA GLY A 183 13.39 2.34 1.28
C GLY A 183 14.23 3.14 0.28
N LEU A 184 13.73 3.42 -0.92
CA LEU A 184 14.37 4.34 -1.85
C LEU A 184 14.32 5.77 -1.29
N LYS A 185 15.48 6.42 -1.14
CA LYS A 185 15.64 7.72 -0.45
C LYS A 185 16.02 8.87 -1.38
N THR A 186 16.45 8.60 -2.59
CA THR A 186 16.85 9.63 -3.55
C THR A 186 16.27 9.35 -4.94
N LYS A 187 16.17 10.40 -5.75
CA LYS A 187 15.69 10.29 -7.13
C LYS A 187 16.58 9.38 -7.97
N GLU A 188 17.89 9.43 -7.76
CA GLU A 188 18.87 8.58 -8.46
C GLU A 188 18.65 7.09 -8.10
N GLN A 189 18.29 6.78 -6.85
CA GLN A 189 17.95 5.42 -6.46
C GLN A 189 16.67 4.94 -7.15
N VAL A 190 15.64 5.79 -7.26
CA VAL A 190 14.40 5.46 -7.97
C VAL A 190 14.68 5.19 -9.45
N GLU A 191 15.44 6.06 -10.11
CA GLU A 191 15.84 5.89 -11.51
C GLU A 191 16.67 4.62 -11.71
N ARG A 192 17.56 4.31 -10.77
CA ARG A 192 18.36 3.08 -10.81
C ARG A 192 17.48 1.85 -10.65
N ALA A 193 16.50 1.83 -9.72
CA ALA A 193 15.58 0.72 -9.57
C ALA A 193 14.77 0.47 -10.83
N ALA A 194 14.26 1.53 -11.46
CA ALA A 194 13.54 1.44 -12.72
C ALA A 194 14.40 0.80 -13.83
N ARG A 195 15.69 1.17 -13.94
CA ARG A 195 16.62 0.57 -14.91
C ARG A 195 16.98 -0.87 -14.57
N ASP A 196 17.36 -1.14 -13.33
CA ASP A 196 17.86 -2.45 -12.91
C ASP A 196 16.76 -3.52 -12.91
N LEU A 197 15.48 -3.12 -12.80
CA LEU A 197 14.29 -3.98 -12.89
C LEU A 197 13.48 -3.74 -14.18
N ALA A 198 14.11 -3.23 -15.24
CA ALA A 198 13.43 -2.97 -16.50
C ALA A 198 12.71 -4.24 -17.03
N GLY A 199 11.46 -4.07 -17.47
CA GLY A 199 10.61 -5.17 -17.94
C GLY A 199 9.87 -5.93 -16.81
N VAL A 200 10.12 -5.62 -15.55
CA VAL A 200 9.37 -6.13 -14.40
C VAL A 200 8.37 -5.06 -13.95
N PRO A 201 7.07 -5.37 -13.80
CA PRO A 201 6.12 -4.40 -13.25
C PRO A 201 6.52 -4.02 -11.81
N GLN A 202 6.65 -2.72 -11.53
CA GLN A 202 7.13 -2.21 -10.26
C GLN A 202 6.09 -1.32 -9.59
N LEU A 203 5.98 -1.42 -8.26
CA LEU A 203 5.31 -0.45 -7.40
C LEU A 203 6.35 0.51 -6.82
N LEU A 204 6.09 1.79 -6.89
CA LEU A 204 6.88 2.85 -6.28
C LEU A 204 6.13 3.50 -5.12
N ASN A 205 6.73 3.51 -3.93
CA ASN A 205 6.32 4.34 -2.79
C ASN A 205 7.27 5.52 -2.68
N SER A 206 6.80 6.71 -3.06
CA SER A 206 7.70 7.87 -3.08
C SER A 206 6.93 9.19 -3.06
N TRP A 207 7.57 10.23 -2.55
CA TRP A 207 7.22 11.65 -2.76
C TRP A 207 8.34 12.41 -3.50
N LEU A 208 9.37 11.70 -3.96
CA LEU A 208 10.54 12.26 -4.64
C LEU A 208 10.27 12.59 -6.11
N LEU A 209 9.25 11.94 -6.67
CA LEU A 209 8.83 12.10 -8.06
C LEU A 209 7.37 12.54 -8.13
N THR A 210 7.03 13.18 -9.21
CA THR A 210 5.63 13.36 -9.62
C THR A 210 5.07 12.06 -10.23
N PRO A 211 3.75 11.87 -10.29
CA PRO A 211 3.15 10.75 -11.01
C PRO A 211 3.55 10.69 -12.50
N ALA A 212 3.80 11.83 -13.13
CA ALA A 212 4.27 11.89 -14.52
C ALA A 212 5.68 11.32 -14.66
N GLU A 213 6.63 11.73 -13.80
CA GLU A 213 7.99 11.20 -13.77
C GLU A 213 8.01 9.69 -13.48
N ALA A 214 7.16 9.21 -12.54
CA ALA A 214 7.03 7.77 -12.26
C ALA A 214 6.54 6.99 -13.48
N ARG A 215 5.61 7.56 -14.25
CA ARG A 215 5.12 7.00 -15.52
C ARG A 215 6.23 6.94 -16.57
N ASP A 216 6.99 8.03 -16.73
CA ASP A 216 8.08 8.10 -17.71
C ASP A 216 9.18 7.08 -17.40
N LEU A 217 9.36 6.72 -16.13
CA LEU A 217 10.26 5.65 -15.67
C LEU A 217 9.66 4.23 -15.76
N GLY A 218 8.38 4.10 -16.11
CA GLY A 218 7.72 2.82 -16.36
C GLY A 218 7.21 2.09 -15.11
N PHE A 219 7.00 2.79 -13.99
CA PHE A 219 6.36 2.19 -12.81
C PHE A 219 4.90 1.87 -13.11
N ALA A 220 4.47 0.64 -12.77
CA ALA A 220 3.09 0.19 -12.96
C ALA A 220 2.13 0.80 -11.93
N ILE A 221 2.60 0.96 -10.69
CA ILE A 221 1.82 1.51 -9.57
C ILE A 221 2.69 2.56 -8.85
N TYR A 222 2.07 3.69 -8.52
CA TYR A 222 2.66 4.74 -7.72
C TYR A 222 1.77 5.03 -6.50
N ILE A 223 2.29 4.74 -5.30
CA ILE A 223 1.59 5.03 -4.04
C ILE A 223 2.22 6.25 -3.37
N HIS A 224 1.38 7.10 -2.74
CA HIS A 224 1.82 8.39 -2.23
C HIS A 224 1.41 8.60 -0.77
N LEU A 225 2.38 8.49 0.14
CA LEU A 225 2.21 8.65 1.58
C LEU A 225 1.86 10.08 2.02
N GLY A 226 2.28 11.09 1.24
CA GLY A 226 2.19 12.50 1.63
C GLY A 226 0.80 12.97 2.04
N VAL A 227 -0.26 12.46 1.40
CA VAL A 227 -1.64 12.78 1.73
C VAL A 227 -1.98 12.38 3.17
N MET A 228 -1.57 11.18 3.59
CA MET A 228 -1.80 10.68 4.94
C MET A 228 -0.96 11.43 5.98
N LEU A 229 0.31 11.72 5.71
CA LEU A 229 1.15 12.53 6.60
C LEU A 229 0.58 13.95 6.76
N ARG A 230 0.05 14.54 5.68
CA ARG A 230 -0.62 15.83 5.70
C ARG A 230 -1.85 15.80 6.61
N HIS A 231 -2.68 14.76 6.51
CA HIS A 231 -3.86 14.56 7.36
C HIS A 231 -3.48 14.57 8.85
N PHE A 232 -2.48 13.79 9.28
CA PHE A 232 -2.02 13.80 10.67
C PHE A 232 -1.46 15.16 11.12
N SER A 233 -0.71 15.81 10.25
CA SER A 233 -0.13 17.13 10.53
C SER A 233 -1.20 18.21 10.67
N ASP A 234 -2.20 18.22 9.80
CA ASP A 234 -3.27 19.20 9.84
C ASP A 234 -4.17 18.99 11.05
N PHE A 235 -4.50 17.73 11.39
CA PHE A 235 -5.27 17.43 12.59
C PHE A 235 -4.53 17.88 13.86
N ARG A 236 -3.23 17.58 13.97
CA ARG A 236 -2.40 18.06 15.11
C ARG A 236 -2.41 19.58 15.21
N ARG A 237 -2.22 20.29 14.11
CA ARG A 237 -2.26 21.77 14.07
C ARG A 237 -3.62 22.32 14.51
N SER A 238 -4.72 21.71 14.06
CA SER A 238 -6.06 22.11 14.47
C SER A 238 -6.29 21.95 15.97
N LEU A 239 -5.74 20.89 16.59
CA LEU A 239 -5.80 20.71 18.06
C LEU A 239 -4.96 21.76 18.80
N GLU A 240 -3.78 22.09 18.29
CA GLU A 240 -2.91 23.15 18.85
C GLU A 240 -3.63 24.51 18.78
N GLU A 241 -4.21 24.86 17.63
CA GLU A 241 -4.99 26.09 17.42
C GLU A 241 -6.18 26.19 18.38
N LEU A 242 -7.00 25.11 18.46
CA LEU A 242 -8.13 25.05 19.40
C LEU A 242 -7.71 25.28 20.85
N ARG A 243 -6.59 24.68 21.28
CA ARG A 243 -6.07 24.84 22.64
C ARG A 243 -5.59 26.26 22.91
N GLU A 244 -4.98 26.93 21.93
CA GLU A 244 -4.35 28.25 22.10
C GLU A 244 -5.35 29.40 21.92
N SER A 245 -6.25 29.31 20.96
CA SER A 245 -7.19 30.37 20.60
C SER A 245 -8.65 30.13 21.05
N GLY A 246 -8.96 28.89 21.47
CA GLY A 246 -10.33 28.46 21.78
C GLY A 246 -11.21 28.25 20.55
N SER A 247 -10.64 28.26 19.34
CA SER A 247 -11.34 28.13 18.07
C SER A 247 -10.45 27.45 17.03
N VAL A 248 -11.08 26.91 15.95
CA VAL A 248 -10.38 26.41 14.76
C VAL A 248 -10.89 27.21 13.57
N HIS A 249 -9.98 27.77 12.77
CA HIS A 249 -10.33 28.52 11.58
C HIS A 249 -10.53 27.56 10.41
N LEU A 250 -11.76 27.52 9.91
CA LEU A 250 -12.15 26.74 8.73
C LEU A 250 -12.60 27.69 7.61
N PRO A 251 -12.35 27.37 6.33
CA PRO A 251 -13.02 28.00 5.23
C PRO A 251 -14.54 27.92 5.37
N ALA A 252 -15.28 28.92 4.89
CA ALA A 252 -16.74 28.99 5.08
C ALA A 252 -17.46 27.76 4.49
N GLU A 253 -16.96 27.24 3.38
CA GLU A 253 -17.44 26.03 2.72
C GLU A 253 -17.25 24.76 3.55
N ASP A 254 -16.30 24.73 4.46
CA ASP A 254 -15.99 23.57 5.32
C ASP A 254 -16.73 23.61 6.67
N LEU A 255 -17.46 24.69 6.98
CA LEU A 255 -18.25 24.86 8.21
C LEU A 255 -19.55 24.05 8.22
N SER A 256 -19.59 22.91 7.51
CA SER A 256 -20.79 22.10 7.41
C SER A 256 -20.44 20.61 7.28
N VAL A 257 -21.23 19.76 7.93
CA VAL A 257 -21.16 18.30 7.75
C VAL A 257 -21.83 17.82 6.46
N LYS A 258 -22.59 18.70 5.77
CA LYS A 258 -23.37 18.33 4.59
C LYS A 258 -22.55 17.77 3.43
N PRO A 259 -21.39 18.34 3.04
CA PRO A 259 -20.57 17.78 1.96
C PRO A 259 -20.11 16.35 2.25
N ILE A 260 -19.66 16.10 3.47
CA ILE A 260 -19.23 14.74 3.89
C ILE A 260 -20.44 13.79 3.96
N THR A 261 -21.59 14.23 4.48
CA THR A 261 -22.79 13.40 4.52
C THR A 261 -23.22 12.98 3.12
N ARG A 262 -23.24 13.89 2.14
CA ARG A 262 -23.55 13.58 0.73
C ARG A 262 -22.57 12.57 0.14
N LEU A 263 -21.28 12.80 0.34
CA LEU A 263 -20.24 11.85 -0.11
C LEU A 263 -20.47 10.45 0.46
N LEU A 264 -20.86 10.34 1.74
CA LEU A 264 -21.08 9.05 2.40
C LEU A 264 -22.39 8.39 1.99
N SER A 265 -23.46 9.17 1.69
CA SER A 265 -24.75 8.64 1.21
C SER A 265 -24.77 8.29 -0.28
N GLY A 266 -23.76 8.72 -1.04
CA GLY A 266 -23.72 8.52 -2.50
C GLY A 266 -24.67 9.43 -3.28
N GLU A 267 -25.03 10.60 -2.70
CA GLU A 267 -25.88 11.64 -3.31
C GLU A 267 -25.07 12.66 -4.14
#